data_8424f7743c7f4e1c6c6b6481b960ec00
#
_entry.id   8424f7743c7f4e1c6c6b6481b960ec00
#
_cell.length_a   1.000
_cell.length_b   1.000
_cell.length_c   1.000
_cell.angle_alpha   90.00
_cell.angle_beta   90.00
_cell.angle_gamma   90.00
#
_symmetry.space_group_name_H-M   'P 1'
#
loop_
_entity.id
_entity.type
_entity.pdbx_description
1 polymer ?
#
loop_
_entity_poly.entity_id
_entity_poly.type
_entity_poly.pdbx_seq_one_letter_code
_entity_poly.pdbx_strand_id
1 'polypeptide(L)'
;MGCRKEDYGWVKKGIDRAQHQLMLTAEEIDGTGKLPRSIWSGYDISMLEQQLERPVIKDSLRALPSADKLGTRRLCDIYDWTSGFYPGSLWYVYEMTGDEKVKAQAIKYTELLNPIREYTGTHDLGFMINCSYGNALRLSPADTIPAVIVQTAGNLCSRFDEKIGCIRSWDFGYWNYPVIIDNMMNLDLLFSASKLTGDP
;
A
#
# COMPACT_ATOMS: atom_id res chain seq x y z
N MET A 1 18.07 15.38 -41.10
CA MET A 1 17.10 14.50 -40.43
C MET A 1 16.51 15.26 -39.22
N GLY A 2 15.29 15.76 -39.36
CA GLY A 2 14.65 16.50 -38.30
C GLY A 2 14.20 15.54 -37.21
N CYS A 3 14.70 15.70 -35.98
CA CYS A 3 14.19 15.03 -34.80
C CYS A 3 12.72 15.42 -34.65
N ARG A 4 11.78 14.51 -34.82
CA ARG A 4 10.38 14.76 -34.45
C ARG A 4 10.37 15.06 -32.96
N LYS A 5 9.96 16.27 -32.56
CA LYS A 5 9.60 16.55 -31.16
C LYS A 5 8.41 15.63 -30.86
N GLU A 6 8.65 14.61 -30.05
CA GLU A 6 7.54 13.77 -29.54
C GLU A 6 6.63 14.67 -28.68
N ASP A 7 5.34 14.64 -29.00
CA ASP A 7 4.33 15.37 -28.23
C ASP A 7 3.95 14.54 -27.00
N TYR A 8 4.47 14.92 -25.85
CA TYR A 8 4.13 14.31 -24.56
C TYR A 8 2.86 14.92 -23.89
N GLY A 9 2.04 15.63 -24.63
CA GLY A 9 0.82 16.26 -24.12
C GLY A 9 -0.15 15.28 -23.46
N TRP A 10 -0.15 14.01 -23.90
CA TRP A 10 -0.92 12.93 -23.28
C TRP A 10 -0.40 12.58 -21.87
N VAL A 11 0.91 12.65 -21.63
CA VAL A 11 1.52 12.41 -20.32
C VAL A 11 1.01 13.45 -19.32
N LYS A 12 1.08 14.74 -19.71
CA LYS A 12 0.56 15.83 -18.87
C LYS A 12 -0.91 15.62 -18.52
N LYS A 13 -1.76 15.31 -19.52
CA LYS A 13 -3.18 15.02 -19.30
C LYS A 13 -3.39 13.85 -18.35
N GLY A 14 -2.56 12.81 -18.44
CA GLY A 14 -2.58 11.67 -17.53
C GLY A 14 -2.28 12.06 -16.10
N ILE A 15 -1.24 12.86 -15.88
CA ILE A 15 -0.82 13.37 -14.57
C ILE A 15 -1.92 14.27 -13.97
N ASP A 16 -2.43 15.23 -14.74
CA ASP A 16 -3.48 16.14 -14.31
C ASP A 16 -4.75 15.36 -13.86
N ARG A 17 -5.09 14.29 -14.60
CA ARG A 17 -6.23 13.43 -14.25
C ARG A 17 -5.96 12.59 -13.00
N ALA A 18 -4.76 12.04 -12.87
CA ALA A 18 -4.36 11.29 -11.68
C ALA A 18 -4.41 12.17 -10.43
N GLN A 19 -3.84 13.37 -10.50
CA GLN A 19 -3.90 14.35 -9.42
C GLN A 19 -5.34 14.65 -9.02
N HIS A 20 -6.20 14.98 -10.00
CA HIS A 20 -7.61 15.28 -9.74
C HIS A 20 -8.32 14.13 -9.04
N GLN A 21 -8.15 12.90 -9.52
CA GLN A 21 -8.79 11.71 -8.93
C GLN A 21 -8.30 11.42 -7.52
N LEU A 22 -7.00 11.56 -7.27
CA LEU A 22 -6.43 11.32 -5.93
C LEU A 22 -6.88 12.41 -4.93
N MET A 23 -6.98 13.67 -5.36
CA MET A 23 -7.46 14.74 -4.50
C MET A 23 -8.95 14.63 -4.18
N LEU A 24 -9.81 14.25 -5.16
CA LEU A 24 -11.22 13.92 -4.90
C LEU A 24 -11.33 12.74 -3.90
N THR A 25 -10.44 11.75 -4.04
CA THR A 25 -10.41 10.64 -3.08
C THR A 25 -10.05 11.12 -1.69
N ALA A 26 -9.06 12.04 -1.56
CA ALA A 26 -8.70 12.62 -0.27
C ALA A 26 -9.86 13.33 0.42
N GLU A 27 -10.66 14.08 -0.35
CA GLU A 27 -11.86 14.77 0.15
C GLU A 27 -12.94 13.77 0.63
N GLU A 28 -13.18 12.71 -0.17
CA GLU A 28 -14.19 11.70 0.12
C GLU A 28 -13.89 10.89 1.38
N ILE A 29 -12.61 10.55 1.62
CA ILE A 29 -12.21 9.69 2.75
C ILE A 29 -11.75 10.49 3.98
N ASP A 30 -11.78 11.81 3.92
CA ASP A 30 -11.33 12.65 5.03
C ASP A 30 -12.09 12.34 6.33
N GLY A 31 -11.36 12.28 7.44
CA GLY A 31 -11.92 11.95 8.76
C GLY A 31 -12.36 10.49 8.95
N THR A 32 -12.32 9.64 7.92
CA THR A 32 -12.72 8.22 8.04
C THR A 32 -11.69 7.33 8.73
N GLY A 33 -10.40 7.74 8.76
CA GLY A 33 -9.28 6.91 9.21
C GLY A 33 -9.02 5.69 8.31
N LYS A 34 -9.56 5.68 7.09
CA LYS A 34 -9.46 4.58 6.14
C LYS A 34 -8.75 4.99 4.85
N LEU A 35 -8.38 4.00 4.05
CA LEU A 35 -7.67 4.13 2.79
C LEU A 35 -8.47 3.50 1.65
N PRO A 36 -8.36 4.01 0.42
CA PRO A 36 -9.03 3.41 -0.73
C PRO A 36 -8.33 2.09 -1.10
N ARG A 37 -9.11 1.05 -1.31
CA ARG A 37 -8.63 -0.26 -1.73
C ARG A 37 -8.96 -0.57 -3.18
N SER A 38 -10.21 -0.43 -3.55
CA SER A 38 -10.74 -0.72 -4.89
C SER A 38 -12.08 -0.02 -5.09
N ILE A 39 -12.74 -0.36 -6.18
CA ILE A 39 -14.15 -0.01 -6.42
C ILE A 39 -14.97 -1.30 -6.34
N TRP A 40 -16.13 -1.27 -5.68
CA TRP A 40 -17.02 -2.42 -5.64
C TRP A 40 -17.48 -2.75 -7.06
N SER A 41 -17.05 -3.89 -7.58
CA SER A 41 -17.43 -4.42 -8.89
C SER A 41 -18.27 -5.69 -8.73
N GLY A 42 -18.98 -6.10 -9.79
CA GLY A 42 -19.67 -7.38 -9.81
C GLY A 42 -18.71 -8.56 -9.60
N TYR A 43 -17.46 -8.42 -10.04
CA TYR A 43 -16.42 -9.43 -9.81
C TYR A 43 -16.06 -9.56 -8.32
N ASP A 44 -15.89 -8.45 -7.59
CA ASP A 44 -15.61 -8.49 -6.15
C ASP A 44 -16.72 -9.17 -5.37
N ILE A 45 -17.97 -8.92 -5.76
CA ILE A 45 -19.15 -9.56 -5.13
C ILE A 45 -19.14 -11.05 -5.41
N SER A 46 -18.95 -11.47 -6.65
CA SER A 46 -18.92 -12.90 -7.02
C SER A 46 -17.77 -13.65 -6.35
N MET A 47 -16.60 -13.01 -6.20
CA MET A 47 -15.46 -13.59 -5.47
C MET A 47 -15.76 -13.76 -3.98
N LEU A 48 -16.42 -12.77 -3.37
CA LEU A 48 -16.85 -12.89 -1.98
C LEU A 48 -17.89 -13.99 -1.81
N GLU A 49 -18.88 -14.08 -2.70
CA GLU A 49 -19.87 -15.17 -2.69
C GLU A 49 -19.22 -16.56 -2.76
N GLN A 50 -18.26 -16.75 -3.66
CA GLN A 50 -17.48 -17.99 -3.74
C GLN A 50 -16.66 -18.27 -2.48
N GLN A 51 -16.13 -17.24 -1.82
CA GLN A 51 -15.43 -17.38 -0.56
C GLN A 51 -16.38 -17.76 0.59
N LEU A 52 -17.64 -17.28 0.55
CA LEU A 52 -18.67 -17.62 1.52
C LEU A 52 -19.02 -19.11 1.53
N GLU A 53 -18.92 -19.75 0.38
CA GLU A 53 -19.19 -21.20 0.24
C GLU A 53 -18.06 -22.07 0.82
N ARG A 54 -16.87 -21.49 1.11
CA ARG A 54 -15.73 -22.22 1.66
C ARG A 54 -15.85 -22.38 3.18
N PRO A 55 -15.79 -23.60 3.74
CA PRO A 55 -16.01 -23.86 5.17
C PRO A 55 -15.08 -23.07 6.12
N VAL A 56 -13.87 -22.71 5.64
CA VAL A 56 -12.81 -22.08 6.44
C VAL A 56 -12.99 -20.58 6.64
N ILE A 57 -13.89 -19.92 5.89
CA ILE A 57 -14.01 -18.47 5.85
C ILE A 57 -15.31 -17.96 6.48
N LYS A 58 -16.21 -18.86 6.92
CA LYS A 58 -17.53 -18.50 7.48
C LYS A 58 -17.49 -17.57 8.69
N ASP A 59 -16.44 -17.60 9.49
CA ASP A 59 -16.33 -16.81 10.73
C ASP A 59 -15.71 -15.42 10.51
N SER A 60 -15.16 -15.14 9.35
CA SER A 60 -14.56 -13.82 9.00
C SER A 60 -15.43 -13.00 8.05
N LEU A 61 -16.68 -13.40 7.84
CA LEU A 61 -17.57 -12.84 6.84
C LEU A 61 -18.04 -11.43 7.19
N ARG A 62 -17.48 -10.46 6.47
CA ARG A 62 -18.15 -9.19 6.26
C ARG A 62 -19.36 -9.43 5.34
N ALA A 63 -20.52 -8.87 5.71
CA ALA A 63 -21.69 -8.93 4.86
C ALA A 63 -21.38 -8.49 3.44
N LEU A 64 -21.92 -9.19 2.44
CA LEU A 64 -21.83 -8.75 1.05
C LEU A 64 -22.37 -7.32 0.92
N PRO A 65 -21.72 -6.47 0.14
CA PRO A 65 -22.26 -5.15 -0.11
C PRO A 65 -23.58 -5.27 -0.84
N SER A 66 -24.54 -4.43 -0.47
CA SER A 66 -25.81 -4.28 -1.18
C SER A 66 -25.58 -3.78 -2.62
N ALA A 67 -26.54 -4.03 -3.52
CA ALA A 67 -26.41 -3.66 -4.95
C ALA A 67 -26.16 -2.17 -5.19
N ASP A 68 -26.60 -1.29 -4.28
CA ASP A 68 -26.34 0.15 -4.30
C ASP A 68 -24.84 0.51 -4.07
N LYS A 69 -24.03 -0.43 -3.59
CA LYS A 69 -22.58 -0.24 -3.43
C LYS A 69 -21.80 -0.43 -4.73
N LEU A 70 -22.39 -1.06 -5.76
CA LEU A 70 -21.71 -1.21 -7.05
C LEU A 70 -21.24 0.14 -7.60
N GLY A 71 -19.98 0.19 -8.02
CA GLY A 71 -19.35 1.42 -8.52
C GLY A 71 -18.88 2.38 -7.43
N THR A 72 -19.24 2.15 -6.17
CA THR A 72 -18.72 2.96 -5.06
C THR A 72 -17.32 2.50 -4.61
N ARG A 73 -16.61 3.39 -3.92
CA ARG A 73 -15.26 3.09 -3.41
C ARG A 73 -15.32 2.07 -2.27
N ARG A 74 -14.49 1.05 -2.38
CA ARG A 74 -14.21 0.12 -1.30
C ARG A 74 -13.04 0.65 -0.48
N LEU A 75 -13.26 0.86 0.82
CA LEU A 75 -12.23 1.31 1.75
C LEU A 75 -11.69 0.14 2.56
N CYS A 76 -10.44 0.27 3.02
CA CYS A 76 -9.78 -0.64 3.94
C CYS A 76 -9.23 0.10 5.16
N ASP A 77 -8.85 -0.65 6.19
CA ASP A 77 -8.07 -0.12 7.31
C ASP A 77 -6.57 -0.11 6.98
N ILE A 78 -5.77 0.39 7.92
CA ILE A 78 -4.32 0.50 7.74
C ILE A 78 -3.61 -0.85 7.66
N TYR A 79 -4.21 -1.94 8.15
CA TYR A 79 -3.62 -3.28 8.15
C TYR A 79 -3.88 -4.07 6.86
N ASP A 80 -4.63 -3.52 5.91
CA ASP A 80 -4.77 -4.11 4.57
C ASP A 80 -3.47 -3.92 3.79
N TRP A 81 -3.03 -4.97 3.08
CA TRP A 81 -1.78 -4.98 2.33
C TRP A 81 -1.69 -3.86 1.27
N THR A 82 -2.83 -3.33 0.83
CA THR A 82 -2.88 -2.24 -0.16
C THR A 82 -2.72 -0.84 0.45
N SER A 83 -2.67 -0.72 1.77
CA SER A 83 -2.75 0.57 2.49
C SER A 83 -1.67 1.57 2.10
N GLY A 84 -0.47 1.11 1.73
CA GLY A 84 0.65 1.96 1.31
C GLY A 84 0.52 2.57 -0.09
N PHE A 85 -0.33 2.01 -0.96
CA PHE A 85 -0.37 2.43 -2.36
C PHE A 85 -1.02 3.79 -2.59
N TYR A 86 -2.02 4.15 -1.79
CA TYR A 86 -2.66 5.46 -1.91
C TYR A 86 -1.70 6.60 -1.54
N PRO A 87 -1.07 6.62 -0.36
CA PRO A 87 -0.04 7.62 -0.07
C PRO A 87 1.13 7.55 -1.05
N GLY A 88 1.55 6.36 -1.49
CA GLY A 88 2.57 6.20 -2.53
C GLY A 88 2.20 6.89 -3.84
N SER A 89 0.95 6.75 -4.28
CA SER A 89 0.45 7.42 -5.49
C SER A 89 0.44 8.94 -5.34
N LEU A 90 0.07 9.46 -4.16
CA LEU A 90 0.14 10.90 -3.87
C LEU A 90 1.59 11.41 -3.93
N TRP A 91 2.56 10.66 -3.39
CA TRP A 91 3.97 11.02 -3.47
C TRP A 91 4.47 11.09 -4.91
N TYR A 92 4.11 10.14 -5.77
CA TYR A 92 4.48 10.18 -7.19
C TYR A 92 3.85 11.36 -7.93
N VAL A 93 2.59 11.68 -7.64
CA VAL A 93 1.96 12.87 -8.25
C VAL A 93 2.61 14.15 -7.75
N TYR A 94 2.97 14.24 -6.47
CA TYR A 94 3.74 15.36 -5.95
C TYR A 94 5.09 15.50 -6.66
N GLU A 95 5.83 14.42 -6.84
CA GLU A 95 7.11 14.41 -7.57
C GLU A 95 6.96 14.94 -9.01
N MET A 96 5.87 14.60 -9.68
CA MET A 96 5.62 15.03 -11.06
C MET A 96 5.08 16.46 -11.18
N THR A 97 4.44 16.99 -10.15
CA THR A 97 3.70 18.27 -10.23
C THR A 97 4.27 19.37 -9.36
N GLY A 98 4.95 19.03 -8.27
CA GLY A 98 5.39 19.99 -7.25
C GLY A 98 4.24 20.63 -6.47
N ASP A 99 3.01 20.07 -6.51
CA ASP A 99 1.85 20.66 -5.86
C ASP A 99 1.87 20.40 -4.34
N GLU A 100 2.05 21.46 -3.56
CA GLU A 100 2.11 21.38 -2.08
C GLU A 100 0.81 20.87 -1.43
N LYS A 101 -0.35 21.01 -2.10
CA LYS A 101 -1.60 20.43 -1.60
C LYS A 101 -1.57 18.91 -1.71
N VAL A 102 -1.04 18.37 -2.80
CA VAL A 102 -0.84 16.92 -2.97
C VAL A 102 0.16 16.42 -1.94
N LYS A 103 1.27 17.12 -1.72
CA LYS A 103 2.26 16.80 -0.68
C LYS A 103 1.63 16.72 0.72
N ALA A 104 0.80 17.69 1.06
CA ALA A 104 0.11 17.70 2.36
C ALA A 104 -0.76 16.46 2.55
N GLN A 105 -1.47 16.01 1.52
CA GLN A 105 -2.23 14.76 1.56
C GLN A 105 -1.32 13.54 1.62
N ALA A 106 -0.20 13.53 0.86
CA ALA A 106 0.78 12.45 0.91
C ALA A 106 1.35 12.27 2.32
N ILE A 107 1.72 13.34 2.99
CA ILE A 107 2.18 13.33 4.39
C ILE A 107 1.07 12.77 5.30
N LYS A 108 -0.13 13.35 5.24
CA LYS A 108 -1.28 12.95 6.07
C LYS A 108 -1.56 11.45 6.02
N TYR A 109 -1.65 10.89 4.81
CA TYR A 109 -1.97 9.46 4.63
C TYR A 109 -0.75 8.55 4.85
N THR A 110 0.46 9.06 4.74
CA THR A 110 1.67 8.35 5.19
C THR A 110 1.70 8.23 6.72
N GLU A 111 1.44 9.32 7.43
CA GLU A 111 1.42 9.34 8.91
C GLU A 111 0.31 8.45 9.48
N LEU A 112 -0.81 8.31 8.79
CA LEU A 112 -1.87 7.37 9.16
C LEU A 112 -1.36 5.93 9.29
N LEU A 113 -0.31 5.55 8.53
CA LEU A 113 0.31 4.22 8.56
C LEU A 113 1.36 4.05 9.67
N ASN A 114 1.62 5.07 10.49
CA ASN A 114 2.64 4.98 11.55
C ASN A 114 2.45 3.75 12.49
N PRO A 115 1.24 3.31 12.85
CA PRO A 115 1.06 2.12 13.68
C PRO A 115 1.56 0.80 13.03
N ILE A 116 1.72 0.77 11.70
CA ILE A 116 2.22 -0.44 10.99
C ILE A 116 3.64 -0.81 11.41
N ARG A 117 4.43 0.13 11.92
CA ARG A 117 5.76 -0.16 12.46
C ARG A 117 5.76 -1.17 13.62
N GLU A 118 4.61 -1.42 14.25
CA GLU A 118 4.43 -2.43 15.31
C GLU A 118 3.80 -3.74 14.78
N TYR A 119 3.40 -3.78 13.52
CA TYR A 119 2.66 -4.89 12.94
C TYR A 119 3.58 -5.98 12.41
N THR A 120 3.30 -7.25 12.74
CA THR A 120 4.09 -8.43 12.36
C THR A 120 3.28 -9.49 11.60
N GLY A 121 1.98 -9.25 11.37
CA GLY A 121 1.02 -10.28 10.90
C GLY A 121 1.08 -10.59 9.40
N THR A 122 1.90 -9.90 8.60
CA THR A 122 1.99 -10.09 7.14
C THR A 122 3.39 -9.85 6.62
N HIS A 123 3.70 -10.38 5.44
CA HIS A 123 4.90 -10.01 4.69
C HIS A 123 4.76 -8.71 3.90
N ASP A 124 3.53 -8.19 3.73
CA ASP A 124 3.24 -7.01 2.91
C ASP A 124 3.73 -5.68 3.51
N LEU A 125 4.53 -5.74 4.55
CA LEU A 125 5.11 -4.56 5.21
C LEU A 125 5.91 -3.68 4.24
N GLY A 126 6.51 -4.26 3.21
CA GLY A 126 7.17 -3.52 2.13
C GLY A 126 6.17 -2.68 1.33
N PHE A 127 5.04 -3.25 0.92
CA PHE A 127 3.99 -2.52 0.22
C PHE A 127 3.40 -1.41 1.09
N MET A 128 3.20 -1.66 2.37
CA MET A 128 2.61 -0.68 3.29
C MET A 128 3.58 0.48 3.56
N ILE A 129 4.83 0.20 3.90
CA ILE A 129 5.79 1.19 4.41
C ILE A 129 6.73 1.71 3.33
N ASN A 130 7.29 0.87 2.46
CA ASN A 130 8.23 1.38 1.46
C ASN A 130 7.54 2.22 0.38
N CYS A 131 6.29 1.87 0.01
CA CYS A 131 5.50 2.71 -0.90
C CYS A 131 5.12 4.07 -0.29
N SER A 132 4.91 4.15 1.03
CA SER A 132 4.51 5.38 1.75
C SER A 132 5.73 6.11 2.34
N TYR A 133 6.27 5.62 3.44
CA TYR A 133 7.41 6.20 4.14
C TYR A 133 8.71 6.20 3.32
N GLY A 134 8.93 5.19 2.47
CA GLY A 134 10.07 5.17 1.56
C GLY A 134 10.04 6.33 0.56
N ASN A 135 8.89 6.65 -0.01
CA ASN A 135 8.72 7.82 -0.86
C ASN A 135 8.78 9.14 -0.05
N ALA A 136 8.21 9.16 1.16
CA ALA A 136 8.32 10.30 2.05
C ALA A 136 9.79 10.63 2.38
N LEU A 137 10.60 9.61 2.70
CA LEU A 137 12.04 9.79 2.97
C LEU A 137 12.77 10.43 1.78
N ARG A 138 12.42 10.05 0.57
CA ARG A 138 13.03 10.53 -0.66
C ARG A 138 12.61 11.96 -1.02
N LEU A 139 11.34 12.32 -0.83
CA LEU A 139 10.74 13.55 -1.35
C LEU A 139 10.48 14.63 -0.31
N SER A 140 10.38 14.24 0.95
CA SER A 140 10.15 15.16 2.08
C SER A 140 10.72 14.55 3.37
N PRO A 141 12.05 14.40 3.47
CA PRO A 141 12.68 13.70 4.59
C PRO A 141 12.35 14.38 5.93
N ALA A 142 12.16 13.54 6.96
CA ALA A 142 12.01 13.94 8.35
C ALA A 142 12.76 12.94 9.24
N ASP A 143 13.29 13.40 10.37
CA ASP A 143 14.15 12.61 11.27
C ASP A 143 13.46 11.36 11.84
N THR A 144 12.13 11.33 11.87
CA THR A 144 11.34 10.22 12.37
C THR A 144 11.17 9.07 11.36
N ILE A 145 11.31 9.34 10.07
CA ILE A 145 11.04 8.39 8.99
C ILE A 145 12.00 7.18 9.01
N PRO A 146 13.33 7.36 9.15
CA PRO A 146 14.25 6.24 9.19
C PRO A 146 13.91 5.21 10.26
N ALA A 147 13.51 5.65 11.46
CA ALA A 147 13.13 4.76 12.53
C ALA A 147 11.91 3.89 12.20
N VAL A 148 10.90 4.44 11.51
CA VAL A 148 9.72 3.67 11.05
C VAL A 148 10.14 2.59 10.06
N ILE A 149 10.96 2.92 9.08
CA ILE A 149 11.43 1.98 8.05
C ILE A 149 12.24 0.85 8.68
N VAL A 150 13.21 1.18 9.53
CA VAL A 150 14.11 0.20 10.18
C VAL A 150 13.32 -0.73 11.12
N GLN A 151 12.42 -0.18 11.94
CA GLN A 151 11.60 -0.99 12.84
C GLN A 151 10.69 -1.95 12.05
N THR A 152 10.05 -1.47 10.99
CA THR A 152 9.18 -2.32 10.17
C THR A 152 9.98 -3.39 9.41
N ALA A 153 11.19 -3.08 8.97
CA ALA A 153 12.10 -4.07 8.38
C ALA A 153 12.44 -5.18 9.39
N GLY A 154 12.71 -4.83 10.66
CA GLY A 154 12.91 -5.82 11.74
C GLY A 154 11.69 -6.73 11.93
N ASN A 155 10.47 -6.18 11.84
CA ASN A 155 9.24 -6.98 11.88
C ASN A 155 9.14 -7.94 10.69
N LEU A 156 9.52 -7.50 9.48
CA LEU A 156 9.56 -8.38 8.32
C LEU A 156 10.61 -9.50 8.49
N CYS A 157 11.79 -9.19 9.01
CA CYS A 157 12.82 -10.17 9.35
C CYS A 157 12.34 -11.22 10.36
N SER A 158 11.50 -10.84 11.34
CA SER A 158 10.96 -11.78 12.34
C SER A 158 10.10 -12.89 11.75
N ARG A 159 9.68 -12.76 10.49
CA ARG A 159 8.89 -13.75 9.73
C ARG A 159 9.77 -14.73 8.94
N PHE A 160 11.10 -14.59 9.02
CA PHE A 160 12.04 -15.49 8.37
C PHE A 160 12.25 -16.76 9.22
N ASP A 161 12.27 -17.91 8.57
CA ASP A 161 12.61 -19.19 9.20
C ASP A 161 13.89 -19.76 8.56
N GLU A 162 14.91 -19.99 9.36
CA GLU A 162 16.23 -20.45 8.88
C GLU A 162 16.19 -21.85 8.23
N LYS A 163 15.28 -22.72 8.67
CA LYS A 163 15.15 -24.09 8.12
C LYS A 163 14.48 -24.07 6.76
N ILE A 164 13.53 -23.15 6.57
CA ILE A 164 12.80 -23.00 5.32
C ILE A 164 13.54 -22.07 4.37
N GLY A 165 14.32 -21.11 4.91
CA GLY A 165 15.10 -20.14 4.12
C GLY A 165 14.24 -19.05 3.46
N CYS A 166 13.02 -18.82 3.95
CA CYS A 166 12.07 -17.85 3.38
C CYS A 166 11.34 -17.07 4.47
N ILE A 167 10.79 -15.92 4.09
CA ILE A 167 9.86 -15.13 4.90
C ILE A 167 8.44 -15.67 4.71
N ARG A 168 7.73 -15.93 5.81
CA ARG A 168 6.34 -16.39 5.82
C ARG A 168 5.41 -15.28 5.35
N SER A 169 4.52 -15.59 4.40
CA SER A 169 3.62 -14.60 3.79
C SER A 169 2.50 -14.15 4.74
N TRP A 170 1.74 -15.07 5.34
CA TRP A 170 0.62 -14.78 6.25
C TRP A 170 0.43 -15.89 7.29
N ASP A 171 -0.44 -15.67 8.27
CA ASP A 171 -0.65 -16.54 9.43
C ASP A 171 -2.06 -17.16 9.46
N PHE A 172 -2.82 -17.07 8.36
CA PHE A 172 -4.17 -17.60 8.25
C PHE A 172 -4.26 -18.72 7.20
N GLY A 173 -5.41 -19.42 7.18
CA GLY A 173 -5.64 -20.52 6.26
C GLY A 173 -5.15 -21.87 6.81
N TYR A 174 -5.04 -22.86 5.94
CA TYR A 174 -4.68 -24.24 6.31
C TYR A 174 -3.21 -24.59 5.99
N TRP A 175 -2.45 -23.65 5.45
CA TRP A 175 -1.01 -23.83 5.20
C TRP A 175 -0.20 -23.55 6.47
N ASN A 176 0.76 -24.41 6.76
CA ASN A 176 1.63 -24.20 7.91
C ASN A 176 2.63 -23.05 7.71
N TYR A 177 3.13 -22.90 6.49
CA TYR A 177 4.10 -21.86 6.15
C TYR A 177 3.95 -21.41 4.70
N PRO A 178 2.97 -20.56 4.39
CA PRO A 178 2.76 -20.08 3.04
C PRO A 178 3.86 -19.09 2.63
N VAL A 179 4.38 -19.25 1.41
CA VAL A 179 5.31 -18.34 0.77
C VAL A 179 4.84 -18.12 -0.66
N ILE A 180 4.69 -16.88 -1.07
CA ILE A 180 4.34 -16.51 -2.44
C ILE A 180 5.40 -15.60 -3.06
N ILE A 181 5.44 -15.54 -4.39
CA ILE A 181 6.53 -14.86 -5.12
C ILE A 181 6.56 -13.34 -4.90
N ASP A 182 5.43 -12.72 -4.62
CA ASP A 182 5.36 -11.28 -4.34
C ASP A 182 6.11 -10.86 -3.07
N ASN A 183 6.50 -11.84 -2.22
CA ASN A 183 7.44 -11.61 -1.14
C ASN A 183 8.70 -10.85 -1.64
N MET A 184 9.16 -11.15 -2.86
CA MET A 184 10.30 -10.47 -3.48
C MET A 184 10.13 -8.95 -3.56
N MET A 185 8.92 -8.46 -3.80
CA MET A 185 8.63 -7.02 -3.83
C MET A 185 8.71 -6.39 -2.43
N ASN A 186 8.34 -7.15 -1.40
CA ASN A 186 8.37 -6.68 -0.02
C ASN A 186 9.79 -6.66 0.57
N LEU A 187 10.73 -7.45 0.03
CA LEU A 187 12.14 -7.43 0.45
C LEU A 187 12.85 -6.09 0.17
N ASP A 188 12.31 -5.25 -0.71
CA ASP A 188 12.87 -3.91 -0.96
C ASP A 188 12.89 -3.05 0.33
N LEU A 189 11.99 -3.31 1.27
CA LEU A 189 12.02 -2.70 2.60
C LEU A 189 13.31 -3.02 3.36
N LEU A 190 13.80 -4.26 3.26
CA LEU A 190 15.05 -4.70 3.92
C LEU A 190 16.26 -3.99 3.32
N PHE A 191 16.32 -3.85 2.00
CA PHE A 191 17.37 -3.09 1.33
C PHE A 191 17.34 -1.61 1.69
N SER A 192 16.15 -1.05 1.88
CA SER A 192 15.99 0.34 2.34
C SER A 192 16.53 0.51 3.77
N ALA A 193 16.20 -0.41 4.67
CA ALA A 193 16.70 -0.40 6.04
C ALA A 193 18.23 -0.60 6.10
N SER A 194 18.76 -1.56 5.33
CA SER A 194 20.22 -1.79 5.23
C SER A 194 20.97 -0.53 4.78
N LYS A 195 20.45 0.21 3.80
CA LYS A 195 21.06 1.48 3.37
C LYS A 195 21.03 2.56 4.46
N LEU A 196 20.03 2.55 5.33
CA LEU A 196 19.87 3.52 6.42
C LEU A 196 20.78 3.21 7.61
N THR A 197 20.97 1.94 7.92
CA THR A 197 21.73 1.47 9.10
C THR A 197 23.20 1.16 8.79
N GLY A 198 23.50 0.82 7.56
CA GLY A 198 24.80 0.24 7.17
C GLY A 198 24.94 -1.26 7.48
N ASP A 199 23.91 -1.88 8.04
CA ASP A 199 23.88 -3.33 8.28
C ASP A 199 23.43 -4.05 6.99
N PRO A 200 24.08 -5.19 6.63
CA PRO A 200 23.77 -5.95 5.42
C PRO A 200 22.40 -6.62 5.45
#